data_10e16a9f8420f444173e90b248df75e5
#
_entry.id   10e16a9f8420f444173e90b248df75e5
#
_cell.length_a   1.000
_cell.length_b   1.000
_cell.length_c   1.000
_cell.angle_alpha   90.00
_cell.angle_beta   90.00
_cell.angle_gamma   90.00
#
_symmetry.space_group_name_H-M   'P 1'
#
loop_
_entity.id
_entity.type
_entity.pdbx_description
1 polymer ?
#
loop_
_entity_poly.entity_id
_entity_poly.type
_entity_poly.pdbx_seq_one_letter_code
_entity_poly.pdbx_strand_id
1 'polypeptide(L)'
;MKKVIYFLTALAVVAGLASCKCTKDEEPVVEFAEASIATDRAKMDENFETYKWFETRAEYDNFFDADTTLTLNRVESLFQVSIEDSLGVKPTVYKFVHELGAEGDVEPEVVEGFVLDDMPLNDEQVTLTFSEALERLFEANLPKPHSTKVVLRKVLGPKEGINAHYIFGNTEEQVFVDAVTGDVTDKNPFYEAEEAE
;
A
#
# COMPACT_ATOMS: atom_id res chain seq x y z
N MET A 1 -25.65 6.54 30.42
CA MET A 1 -25.36 5.21 31.01
C MET A 1 -24.40 4.51 30.04
N LYS A 2 -23.11 4.50 30.39
CA LYS A 2 -22.03 3.92 29.54
C LYS A 2 -22.03 2.40 29.76
N LYS A 3 -22.22 1.62 28.68
CA LYS A 3 -22.04 0.15 28.73
C LYS A 3 -20.58 -0.15 28.36
N VAL A 4 -19.83 -0.58 29.36
CA VAL A 4 -18.48 -1.13 29.21
C VAL A 4 -18.64 -2.59 28.83
N ILE A 5 -18.17 -3.00 27.67
CA ILE A 5 -18.13 -4.40 27.23
C ILE A 5 -16.70 -4.90 27.47
N TYR A 6 -16.55 -5.81 28.43
CA TYR A 6 -15.30 -6.52 28.67
C TYR A 6 -15.22 -7.72 27.72
N PHE A 7 -14.20 -7.77 26.86
CA PHE A 7 -13.81 -8.99 26.16
C PHE A 7 -12.92 -9.84 27.09
N LEU A 8 -13.46 -10.98 27.49
CA LEU A 8 -12.72 -12.01 28.21
C LEU A 8 -12.05 -12.92 27.19
N THR A 9 -10.74 -12.86 27.08
CA THR A 9 -9.92 -13.85 26.39
C THR A 9 -9.80 -15.10 27.25
N ALA A 10 -10.45 -16.18 26.82
CA ALA A 10 -10.31 -17.50 27.43
C ALA A 10 -9.12 -18.23 26.78
N LEU A 11 -8.04 -18.37 27.52
CA LEU A 11 -6.89 -19.21 27.17
C LEU A 11 -7.24 -20.66 27.52
N ALA A 12 -7.48 -21.50 26.53
CA ALA A 12 -7.65 -22.94 26.71
C ALA A 12 -6.37 -23.67 26.28
N VAL A 13 -5.61 -24.12 27.26
CA VAL A 13 -4.52 -25.09 27.07
C VAL A 13 -5.13 -26.49 27.05
N VAL A 14 -5.04 -27.19 25.92
CA VAL A 14 -5.33 -28.61 25.83
C VAL A 14 -4.06 -29.32 25.36
N ALA A 15 -3.42 -30.04 26.29
CA ALA A 15 -2.37 -31.00 25.98
C ALA A 15 -3.02 -32.32 25.59
N GLY A 16 -2.77 -32.80 24.35
CA GLY A 16 -3.21 -34.10 23.88
C GLY A 16 -2.25 -34.63 22.81
N LEU A 17 -1.49 -35.64 23.14
CA LEU A 17 -0.58 -36.38 22.27
C LEU A 17 -1.38 -37.19 21.23
N ALA A 18 -1.24 -36.91 19.97
CA ALA A 18 -1.45 -37.87 18.89
C ALA A 18 -0.67 -37.46 17.65
N SER A 19 0.20 -38.33 17.20
CA SER A 19 0.96 -38.26 15.96
C SER A 19 0.04 -38.13 14.76
N CYS A 20 -0.04 -36.93 14.20
CA CYS A 20 -0.52 -36.71 12.84
C CYS A 20 0.46 -35.72 12.17
N LYS A 21 0.81 -36.04 10.91
CA LYS A 21 1.55 -35.14 10.04
C LYS A 21 0.82 -33.79 10.04
N CYS A 22 1.29 -32.84 10.84
CA CYS A 22 0.84 -31.45 10.76
C CYS A 22 1.37 -30.89 9.43
N THR A 23 0.47 -30.75 8.44
CA THR A 23 0.57 -29.58 7.61
C THR A 23 0.49 -28.41 8.58
N LYS A 24 1.58 -27.70 8.77
CA LYS A 24 1.57 -26.41 9.43
C LYS A 24 0.58 -25.57 8.61
N ASP A 25 -0.57 -25.28 9.19
CA ASP A 25 -1.34 -24.11 8.80
C ASP A 25 -0.43 -22.94 9.20
N GLU A 26 0.44 -22.53 8.29
CA GLU A 26 1.17 -21.27 8.41
C GLU A 26 0.08 -20.21 8.40
N GLU A 27 -0.11 -19.54 9.55
CA GLU A 27 -0.91 -18.32 9.59
C GLU A 27 -0.38 -17.42 8.46
N PRO A 28 -1.26 -16.84 7.63
CA PRO A 28 -0.79 -15.99 6.54
C PRO A 28 0.11 -14.92 7.14
N VAL A 29 1.36 -14.93 6.72
CA VAL A 29 2.33 -13.91 7.12
C VAL A 29 1.79 -12.61 6.54
N VAL A 30 1.20 -11.77 7.40
CA VAL A 30 0.79 -10.43 6.98
C VAL A 30 2.06 -9.68 6.63
N GLU A 31 2.19 -9.33 5.38
CA GLU A 31 3.37 -8.64 4.88
C GLU A 31 3.50 -7.25 5.51
N PHE A 32 4.72 -6.76 5.59
CA PHE A 32 5.02 -5.51 6.30
C PHE A 32 4.23 -4.32 5.73
N ALA A 33 4.08 -4.24 4.41
CA ALA A 33 3.34 -3.15 3.77
C ALA A 33 1.85 -3.18 4.14
N GLU A 34 1.22 -4.34 4.03
CA GLU A 34 -0.21 -4.52 4.32
C GLU A 34 -0.51 -4.30 5.80
N ALA A 35 0.38 -4.79 6.69
CA ALA A 35 0.28 -4.54 8.13
C ALA A 35 0.38 -3.04 8.47
N SER A 36 1.30 -2.33 7.81
CA SER A 36 1.47 -0.89 7.97
C SER A 36 0.23 -0.12 7.51
N ILE A 37 -0.28 -0.40 6.31
CA ILE A 37 -1.50 0.22 5.76
C ILE A 37 -2.71 -0.05 6.67
N ALA A 38 -2.87 -1.28 7.16
CA ALA A 38 -3.97 -1.64 8.06
C ALA A 38 -3.88 -0.88 9.40
N THR A 39 -2.68 -0.70 9.93
CA THR A 39 -2.44 0.09 11.15
C THR A 39 -2.79 1.56 10.94
N ASP A 40 -2.37 2.14 9.82
CA ASP A 40 -2.67 3.53 9.48
C ASP A 40 -4.17 3.77 9.31
N ARG A 41 -4.85 2.87 8.60
CA ARG A 41 -6.31 2.91 8.46
C ARG A 41 -7.03 2.83 9.80
N ALA A 42 -6.60 1.94 10.70
CA ALA A 42 -7.19 1.84 12.03
C ALA A 42 -7.06 3.15 12.81
N LYS A 43 -5.91 3.84 12.72
CA LYS A 43 -5.72 5.17 13.31
C LYS A 43 -6.61 6.23 12.66
N MET A 44 -6.76 6.18 11.33
CA MET A 44 -7.66 7.09 10.62
C MET A 44 -9.11 6.87 11.02
N ASP A 45 -9.56 5.60 11.16
CA ASP A 45 -10.92 5.24 11.59
C ASP A 45 -11.22 5.67 13.05
N GLU A 46 -10.21 5.65 13.93
CA GLU A 46 -10.35 6.12 15.31
C GLU A 46 -10.56 7.63 15.40
N ASN A 47 -10.00 8.40 14.49
CA ASN A 47 -9.94 9.86 14.57
C ASN A 47 -10.91 10.56 13.63
N PHE A 48 -11.36 9.93 12.54
CA PHE A 48 -12.13 10.56 11.49
C PHE A 48 -13.31 9.68 11.04
N GLU A 49 -14.48 10.28 10.85
CA GLU A 49 -15.64 9.59 10.28
C GLU A 49 -15.45 9.24 8.79
N THR A 50 -14.68 10.07 8.09
CA THR A 50 -14.39 9.89 6.66
C THR A 50 -12.99 10.38 6.31
N TYR A 51 -12.30 9.59 5.53
CA TYR A 51 -11.01 9.94 4.93
C TYR A 51 -10.86 9.25 3.56
N LYS A 52 -9.83 9.61 2.83
CA LYS A 52 -9.48 9.01 1.55
C LYS A 52 -8.02 8.56 1.58
N TRP A 53 -7.78 7.32 1.17
CA TRP A 53 -6.43 6.82 0.92
C TRP A 53 -6.04 7.15 -0.52
N PHE A 54 -4.84 7.68 -0.76
CA PHE A 54 -4.40 8.11 -2.09
C PHE A 54 -3.20 7.35 -2.61
N GLU A 55 -2.22 7.10 -1.75
CA GLU A 55 -0.94 6.59 -2.18
C GLU A 55 -0.29 5.77 -1.06
N THR A 56 0.45 4.72 -1.45
CA THR A 56 1.44 4.08 -0.57
C THR A 56 2.74 3.91 -1.33
N ARG A 57 3.82 4.39 -0.76
CA ARG A 57 5.19 4.21 -1.24
C ARG A 57 5.87 3.15 -0.42
N ALA A 58 6.63 2.30 -1.09
CA ALA A 58 7.44 1.30 -0.43
C ALA A 58 8.87 1.35 -0.96
N GLU A 59 9.84 1.05 -0.08
CA GLU A 59 11.26 1.03 -0.42
C GLU A 59 11.88 -0.29 0.02
N TYR A 60 12.57 -0.94 -0.92
CA TYR A 60 13.29 -2.18 -0.69
C TYR A 60 14.76 -1.91 -0.38
N ASP A 61 15.43 -2.90 0.19
CA ASP A 61 16.83 -2.83 0.62
C ASP A 61 17.83 -2.89 -0.55
N ASN A 62 17.37 -3.29 -1.75
CA ASN A 62 18.20 -3.40 -2.94
C ASN A 62 17.41 -3.07 -4.22
N PHE A 63 18.11 -2.92 -5.33
CA PHE A 63 17.54 -2.61 -6.64
C PHE A 63 16.76 -3.80 -7.21
N PHE A 64 15.70 -3.52 -7.97
CA PHE A 64 14.86 -4.54 -8.60
C PHE A 64 15.57 -5.33 -9.70
N ASP A 65 16.66 -4.85 -10.24
CA ASP A 65 17.49 -5.51 -11.24
C ASP A 65 18.56 -6.43 -10.62
N ALA A 66 18.67 -6.48 -9.30
CA ALA A 66 19.62 -7.32 -8.60
C ALA A 66 19.12 -8.77 -8.49
N ASP A 67 20.01 -9.73 -8.70
CA ASP A 67 19.75 -11.15 -8.47
C ASP A 67 19.90 -11.51 -6.97
N THR A 68 19.09 -10.83 -6.14
CA THR A 68 19.09 -10.95 -4.68
C THR A 68 17.66 -11.01 -4.15
N THR A 69 17.51 -11.63 -2.97
CA THR A 69 16.25 -11.53 -2.21
C THR A 69 16.05 -10.07 -1.77
N LEU A 70 14.90 -9.52 -2.06
CA LEU A 70 14.55 -8.16 -1.69
C LEU A 70 13.73 -8.16 -0.39
N THR A 71 14.10 -7.26 0.52
CA THR A 71 13.39 -7.04 1.77
C THR A 71 12.78 -5.64 1.75
N LEU A 72 11.48 -5.56 2.00
CA LEU A 72 10.79 -4.29 2.13
C LEU A 72 11.12 -3.67 3.49
N ASN A 73 11.79 -2.53 3.49
CA ASN A 73 12.32 -1.89 4.71
C ASN A 73 11.59 -0.61 5.13
N ARG A 74 10.83 0.01 4.23
CA ARG A 74 10.09 1.25 4.51
C ARG A 74 8.77 1.30 3.76
N VAL A 75 7.73 1.77 4.45
CA VAL A 75 6.40 2.03 3.89
C VAL A 75 5.94 3.42 4.30
N GLU A 76 5.42 4.19 3.35
CA GLU A 76 4.86 5.52 3.57
C GLU A 76 3.46 5.58 2.97
N SER A 77 2.43 5.87 3.77
CA SER A 77 1.04 5.96 3.32
C SER A 77 0.50 7.37 3.43
N LEU A 78 -0.27 7.81 2.43
CA LEU A 78 -0.90 9.13 2.37
C LEU A 78 -2.43 9.02 2.43
N PHE A 79 -2.99 9.68 3.43
CA PHE A 79 -4.43 9.84 3.61
C PHE A 79 -4.81 11.32 3.59
N GLN A 80 -6.01 11.63 3.12
CA GLN A 80 -6.53 12.99 3.16
C GLN A 80 -7.87 13.03 3.86
N VAL A 81 -8.02 13.99 4.75
CA VAL A 81 -9.26 14.36 5.42
C VAL A 81 -9.68 15.74 4.92
N SER A 82 -10.99 15.97 4.79
CA SER A 82 -11.54 17.30 4.58
C SER A 82 -12.14 17.80 5.88
N ILE A 83 -11.46 18.75 6.52
CA ILE A 83 -11.91 19.36 7.77
C ILE A 83 -12.70 20.63 7.44
N GLU A 84 -13.94 20.68 7.91
CA GLU A 84 -14.79 21.89 7.79
C GLU A 84 -14.58 22.77 9.02
N ASP A 85 -14.18 24.02 8.79
CA ASP A 85 -14.05 25.04 9.83
C ASP A 85 -14.86 26.31 9.45
N SER A 86 -14.80 27.33 10.29
CA SER A 86 -15.51 28.59 10.09
C SER A 86 -15.06 29.37 8.83
N LEU A 87 -13.96 28.99 8.22
CA LEU A 87 -13.38 29.59 6.99
C LEU A 87 -13.64 28.74 5.75
N GLY A 88 -14.26 27.57 5.90
CA GLY A 88 -14.59 26.64 4.82
C GLY A 88 -13.94 25.26 5.00
N VAL A 89 -13.94 24.46 3.92
CA VAL A 89 -13.35 23.13 3.91
C VAL A 89 -11.85 23.21 3.68
N LYS A 90 -11.08 22.70 4.62
CA LYS A 90 -9.63 22.59 4.52
C LYS A 90 -9.22 21.12 4.37
N PRO A 91 -8.61 20.76 3.23
CA PRO A 91 -8.00 19.45 3.09
C PRO A 91 -6.74 19.37 3.93
N THR A 92 -6.56 18.25 4.57
CA THR A 92 -5.39 17.96 5.41
C THR A 92 -4.85 16.58 5.07
N VAL A 93 -3.57 16.49 4.78
CA VAL A 93 -2.88 15.25 4.45
C VAL A 93 -2.21 14.69 5.69
N TYR A 94 -2.44 13.41 5.94
CA TYR A 94 -1.82 12.60 6.99
C TYR A 94 -0.86 11.62 6.33
N LYS A 95 0.42 11.73 6.65
CA LYS A 95 1.49 10.88 6.13
C LYS A 95 2.04 10.03 7.26
N PHE A 96 1.87 8.72 7.13
CA PHE A 96 2.46 7.74 8.04
C PHE A 96 3.74 7.17 7.43
N VAL A 97 4.75 6.93 8.25
CA VAL A 97 6.03 6.35 7.81
C VAL A 97 6.42 5.22 8.74
N HIS A 98 6.48 4.01 8.22
CA HIS A 98 6.91 2.81 8.92
C HIS A 98 8.28 2.37 8.42
N GLU A 99 9.13 1.96 9.35
CA GLU A 99 10.42 1.34 9.03
C GLU A 99 10.47 -0.07 9.61
N LEU A 100 10.98 -1.03 8.87
CA LEU A 100 11.04 -2.42 9.30
C LEU A 100 11.87 -2.53 10.59
N GLY A 101 11.28 -3.17 11.60
CA GLY A 101 11.92 -3.35 12.92
C GLY A 101 11.90 -2.12 13.82
N ALA A 102 11.31 -1.00 13.42
CA ALA A 102 11.05 0.10 14.32
C ALA A 102 9.98 -0.30 15.35
N GLU A 103 10.24 0.00 16.61
CA GLU A 103 9.28 -0.24 17.71
C GLU A 103 8.53 1.04 18.05
N GLY A 104 7.26 0.89 18.38
CA GLY A 104 6.43 1.98 18.87
C GLY A 104 5.30 2.38 17.93
N ASP A 105 4.52 3.33 18.39
CA ASP A 105 3.36 3.85 17.67
C ASP A 105 3.82 4.89 16.66
N VAL A 106 3.37 4.75 15.42
CA VAL A 106 3.70 5.70 14.34
C VAL A 106 2.69 6.84 14.37
N GLU A 107 3.18 8.05 14.65
CA GLU A 107 2.37 9.26 14.56
C GLU A 107 2.50 9.88 13.15
N PRO A 108 1.39 10.33 12.53
CA PRO A 108 1.44 10.90 11.19
C PRO A 108 2.08 12.30 11.20
N GLU A 109 2.82 12.60 10.16
CA GLU A 109 3.10 13.97 9.77
C GLU A 109 1.82 14.56 9.17
N VAL A 110 1.40 15.73 9.66
CA VAL A 110 0.17 16.40 9.26
C VAL A 110 0.48 17.67 8.48
N VAL A 111 -0.03 17.76 7.26
CA VAL A 111 0.22 18.90 6.36
C VAL A 111 -1.11 19.42 5.80
N GLU A 112 -1.36 20.74 5.91
CA GLU A 112 -2.48 21.35 5.21
C GLU A 112 -2.24 21.34 3.69
N GLY A 113 -3.20 20.83 2.93
CA GLY A 113 -3.12 20.78 1.48
C GLY A 113 -3.91 19.61 0.88
N PHE A 114 -3.81 19.50 -0.44
CA PHE A 114 -4.41 18.42 -1.22
C PHE A 114 -3.36 17.42 -1.65
N VAL A 115 -3.75 16.15 -1.79
CA VAL A 115 -3.01 15.23 -2.65
C VAL A 115 -3.37 15.61 -4.09
N LEU A 116 -2.38 16.05 -4.84
CA LEU A 116 -2.51 16.45 -6.24
C LEU A 116 -2.21 15.27 -7.16
N ASP A 117 -2.81 15.30 -8.34
CA ASP A 117 -2.55 14.36 -9.44
C ASP A 117 -2.93 12.89 -9.16
N ASP A 118 -3.62 12.60 -8.04
CA ASP A 118 -4.08 11.27 -7.70
C ASP A 118 -5.59 11.20 -7.45
N MET A 119 -6.14 10.02 -7.72
CA MET A 119 -7.47 9.62 -7.31
C MET A 119 -7.42 8.75 -6.05
N PRO A 120 -8.45 8.80 -5.20
CA PRO A 120 -8.51 7.92 -4.04
C PRO A 120 -8.46 6.46 -4.43
N LEU A 121 -7.74 5.67 -3.62
CA LEU A 121 -7.71 4.23 -3.65
C LEU A 121 -8.85 3.64 -2.81
N ASN A 122 -9.26 2.42 -3.14
CA ASN A 122 -10.14 1.59 -2.31
C ASN A 122 -9.75 0.11 -2.46
N ASP A 123 -10.30 -0.75 -1.62
CA ASP A 123 -9.97 -2.17 -1.57
C ASP A 123 -10.35 -2.93 -2.85
N GLU A 124 -11.37 -2.48 -3.58
CA GLU A 124 -11.75 -3.07 -4.87
C GLU A 124 -10.75 -2.77 -5.99
N GLN A 125 -9.94 -1.72 -5.80
CA GLN A 125 -8.92 -1.26 -6.75
C GLN A 125 -7.51 -1.74 -6.41
N VAL A 126 -7.33 -2.43 -5.28
CA VAL A 126 -6.05 -2.96 -4.82
C VAL A 126 -6.28 -4.38 -4.35
N THR A 127 -6.13 -5.34 -5.25
CA THR A 127 -6.35 -6.77 -4.97
C THR A 127 -5.04 -7.53 -4.83
N LEU A 128 -3.93 -6.99 -5.35
CA LEU A 128 -2.60 -7.54 -5.19
C LEU A 128 -1.89 -6.89 -3.99
N THR A 129 -1.08 -7.67 -3.31
CA THR A 129 -0.11 -7.19 -2.32
C THR A 129 1.13 -6.60 -2.99
N PHE A 130 1.99 -5.91 -2.22
CA PHE A 130 3.29 -5.43 -2.71
C PHE A 130 4.21 -6.57 -3.16
N SER A 131 4.20 -7.71 -2.46
CA SER A 131 4.98 -8.89 -2.86
C SER A 131 4.44 -9.53 -4.12
N GLU A 132 3.14 -9.70 -4.25
CA GLU A 132 2.54 -10.22 -5.49
C GLU A 132 2.83 -9.32 -6.69
N ALA A 133 2.76 -8.00 -6.53
CA ALA A 133 3.12 -7.05 -7.57
C ALA A 133 4.61 -7.16 -7.94
N LEU A 134 5.50 -7.35 -6.97
CA LEU A 134 6.92 -7.58 -7.20
C LEU A 134 7.16 -8.91 -7.93
N GLU A 135 6.45 -9.99 -7.58
CA GLU A 135 6.50 -11.25 -8.31
C GLU A 135 6.09 -11.07 -9.78
N ARG A 136 4.99 -10.35 -10.04
CA ARG A 136 4.57 -10.02 -11.41
C ARG A 136 5.64 -9.24 -12.18
N LEU A 137 6.28 -8.26 -11.53
CA LEU A 137 7.40 -7.55 -12.12
C LEU A 137 8.51 -8.52 -12.56
N PHE A 138 8.89 -9.48 -11.70
CA PHE A 138 9.97 -10.41 -12.01
C PHE A 138 9.59 -11.46 -13.04
N GLU A 139 8.34 -11.89 -13.08
CA GLU A 139 7.82 -12.81 -14.09
C GLU A 139 7.72 -12.17 -15.49
N ALA A 140 7.55 -10.85 -15.56
CA ALA A 140 7.45 -10.13 -16.82
C ALA A 140 8.78 -10.13 -17.59
N ASN A 141 8.72 -10.38 -18.89
CA ASN A 141 9.87 -10.31 -19.79
C ASN A 141 10.16 -8.86 -20.22
N LEU A 142 10.29 -7.97 -19.23
CA LEU A 142 10.60 -6.54 -19.40
C LEU A 142 11.90 -6.22 -18.69
N PRO A 143 12.64 -5.18 -19.13
CA PRO A 143 13.75 -4.62 -18.35
C PRO A 143 13.28 -4.24 -16.95
N LYS A 144 14.07 -4.58 -15.94
CA LYS A 144 13.77 -4.19 -14.57
C LYS A 144 14.30 -2.78 -14.32
N PRO A 145 13.54 -1.89 -13.68
CA PRO A 145 14.03 -0.55 -13.37
C PRO A 145 15.12 -0.62 -12.31
N HIS A 146 16.20 0.14 -12.52
CA HIS A 146 17.27 0.27 -11.53
C HIS A 146 16.86 1.22 -10.41
N SER A 147 16.01 0.72 -9.53
CA SER A 147 15.41 1.45 -8.41
C SER A 147 15.14 0.52 -7.24
N THR A 148 14.99 1.10 -6.05
CA THR A 148 14.53 0.42 -4.82
C THR A 148 13.07 0.75 -4.48
N LYS A 149 12.41 1.60 -5.28
CA LYS A 149 11.13 2.22 -4.91
C LYS A 149 9.99 1.73 -5.77
N VAL A 150 8.87 1.52 -5.11
CA VAL A 150 7.58 1.26 -5.74
C VAL A 150 6.52 2.18 -5.13
N VAL A 151 5.61 2.65 -5.96
CA VAL A 151 4.50 3.51 -5.54
C VAL A 151 3.20 2.87 -5.99
N LEU A 152 2.31 2.59 -5.05
CA LEU A 152 0.93 2.21 -5.33
C LEU A 152 0.09 3.48 -5.38
N ARG A 153 -0.48 3.80 -6.54
CA ARG A 153 -1.34 4.97 -6.73
C ARG A 153 -2.29 4.82 -7.91
N LYS A 154 -3.31 5.66 -7.93
CA LYS A 154 -4.18 5.83 -9.09
C LYS A 154 -4.02 7.26 -9.60
N VAL A 155 -3.28 7.43 -10.68
CA VAL A 155 -2.99 8.76 -11.25
C VAL A 155 -4.25 9.36 -11.86
N LEU A 156 -4.48 10.65 -11.59
CA LEU A 156 -5.49 11.43 -12.27
C LEU A 156 -4.99 11.77 -13.69
N GLY A 157 -5.36 10.94 -14.65
CA GLY A 157 -4.95 11.09 -16.05
C GLY A 157 -6.13 11.35 -16.98
N PRO A 158 -5.86 11.68 -18.26
CA PRO A 158 -6.89 11.92 -19.27
C PRO A 158 -7.68 10.66 -19.64
N LYS A 159 -7.14 9.48 -19.36
CA LYS A 159 -7.75 8.20 -19.70
C LYS A 159 -8.64 7.72 -18.55
N GLU A 160 -9.93 7.54 -18.83
CA GLU A 160 -10.91 7.05 -17.87
C GLU A 160 -10.84 5.53 -17.67
N GLY A 161 -11.30 5.06 -16.51
CA GLY A 161 -11.45 3.61 -16.24
C GLY A 161 -10.14 2.88 -15.93
N ILE A 162 -9.02 3.60 -15.73
CA ILE A 162 -7.74 2.98 -15.36
C ILE A 162 -7.76 2.58 -13.89
N ASN A 163 -7.26 1.38 -13.62
CA ASN A 163 -7.05 0.87 -12.27
C ASN A 163 -5.92 1.60 -11.53
N ALA A 164 -5.80 1.35 -10.25
CA ALA A 164 -4.58 1.67 -9.51
C ALA A 164 -3.42 0.81 -10.02
N HIS A 165 -2.19 1.30 -9.92
CA HIS A 165 -1.00 0.58 -10.36
C HIS A 165 0.10 0.65 -9.29
N TYR A 166 0.86 -0.43 -9.19
CA TYR A 166 2.18 -0.42 -8.61
C TYR A 166 3.16 0.09 -9.67
N ILE A 167 3.82 1.20 -9.38
CA ILE A 167 4.77 1.86 -10.28
C ILE A 167 6.17 1.62 -9.74
N PHE A 168 6.88 0.71 -10.35
CA PHE A 168 8.27 0.40 -10.02
C PHE A 168 9.21 1.30 -10.79
N GLY A 169 10.21 1.86 -10.11
CA GLY A 169 11.22 2.68 -10.78
C GLY A 169 11.15 4.17 -10.42
N ASN A 170 11.78 4.96 -11.27
CA ASN A 170 11.81 6.41 -11.20
C ASN A 170 11.19 7.01 -12.48
N THR A 171 11.23 8.33 -12.64
CA THR A 171 10.59 9.01 -13.78
C THR A 171 11.18 8.66 -15.16
N GLU A 172 12.39 8.11 -15.22
CA GLU A 172 13.09 7.77 -16.46
C GLU A 172 12.86 6.30 -16.85
N GLU A 173 12.73 5.42 -15.85
CA GLU A 173 12.58 3.99 -16.02
C GLU A 173 11.43 3.50 -15.13
N GLN A 174 10.27 3.28 -15.72
CA GLN A 174 9.09 2.81 -14.99
C GLN A 174 8.55 1.53 -15.57
N VAL A 175 8.14 0.62 -14.67
CA VAL A 175 7.33 -0.54 -15.01
C VAL A 175 6.07 -0.48 -14.13
N PHE A 176 4.93 -0.69 -14.77
CA PHE A 176 3.62 -0.58 -14.15
C PHE A 176 3.01 -1.97 -14.00
N VAL A 177 2.50 -2.29 -12.82
CA VAL A 177 1.73 -3.50 -12.56
C VAL A 177 0.32 -3.07 -12.14
N ASP A 178 -0.68 -3.47 -12.91
CA ASP A 178 -2.08 -3.21 -12.59
C ASP A 178 -2.45 -3.87 -11.26
N ALA A 179 -2.91 -3.10 -10.29
CA ALA A 179 -3.17 -3.57 -8.93
C ALA A 179 -4.40 -4.50 -8.81
N VAL A 180 -5.20 -4.64 -9.88
CA VAL A 180 -6.37 -5.52 -9.96
C VAL A 180 -6.08 -6.76 -10.78
N THR A 181 -5.53 -6.59 -11.99
CA THR A 181 -5.36 -7.70 -12.95
C THR A 181 -3.99 -8.36 -12.86
N GLY A 182 -2.97 -7.64 -12.37
CA GLY A 182 -1.58 -8.10 -12.37
C GLY A 182 -0.89 -7.94 -13.73
N ASP A 183 -1.52 -7.28 -14.70
CA ASP A 183 -0.92 -7.01 -15.99
C ASP A 183 0.29 -6.08 -15.86
N VAL A 184 1.37 -6.39 -16.58
CA VAL A 184 2.64 -5.66 -16.48
C VAL A 184 2.95 -4.96 -17.80
N THR A 185 3.33 -3.68 -17.74
CA THR A 185 3.71 -2.88 -18.89
C THR A 185 4.81 -1.87 -18.57
N ASP A 186 5.67 -1.57 -19.55
CA ASP A 186 6.66 -0.48 -19.51
C ASP A 186 6.11 0.81 -20.15
N LYS A 187 4.88 0.78 -20.67
CA LYS A 187 4.21 1.96 -21.22
C LYS A 187 3.33 2.59 -20.15
N ASN A 188 3.39 3.92 -20.04
CA ASN A 188 2.55 4.64 -19.08
C ASN A 188 1.05 4.39 -19.39
N PRO A 189 0.31 3.70 -18.50
CA PRO A 189 -1.08 3.35 -18.73
C PRO A 189 -2.05 4.53 -18.59
N PHE A 190 -1.62 5.63 -17.95
CA PHE A 190 -2.46 6.78 -17.61
C PHE A 190 -2.60 7.78 -18.75
N TYR A 191 -1.72 7.71 -19.75
CA TYR A 191 -1.72 8.58 -20.91
C TYR A 191 -1.83 7.75 -22.20
N GLU A 192 -2.49 8.30 -23.18
CA GLU A 192 -2.45 7.72 -24.52
C GLU A 192 -1.03 7.92 -25.08
N ALA A 193 -0.47 6.87 -25.68
CA ALA A 193 0.76 7.05 -26.43
C ALA A 193 0.43 8.02 -27.58
N GLU A 194 1.17 9.15 -27.67
CA GLU A 194 1.13 9.95 -28.89
C GLU A 194 1.55 9.02 -30.03
N GLU A 195 0.61 8.70 -30.92
CA GLU A 195 0.95 8.00 -32.16
C GLU A 195 1.91 8.93 -32.91
N ALA A 196 3.19 8.54 -32.95
CA ALA A 196 4.17 9.24 -33.77
C ALA A 196 3.76 9.09 -35.24
N GLU A 197 3.17 10.16 -35.82
CA GLU A 197 2.95 10.28 -37.26
C GLU A 197 4.27 10.33 -38.05
#